data_1d5f7aff634c201209be38853d1cd02c
#
_entry.id   1d5f7aff634c201209be38853d1cd02c
#
_cell.length_a   1.000
_cell.length_b   1.000
_cell.length_c   1.000
_cell.angle_alpha   90.00
_cell.angle_beta   90.00
_cell.angle_gamma   90.00
#
_symmetry.space_group_name_H-M   'P 1'
#
loop_
_entity.id
_entity.type
_entity.pdbx_description
1 polymer ?
#
loop_
_entity_poly.entity_id
_entity_poly.type
_entity_poly.pdbx_seq_one_letter_code
_entity_poly.pdbx_strand_id
1 'polypeptide(L)'
;MPSSDTIYAVDLFCGAGGLTKGFLEGGIQVVAGFDSDSECRYPYEVNNKTRFVDADVSNLSGKQVTDMFPRSGVKLLAGCAPCQPFSALGRTGVGKQQADRKLLFHFARLIREVRPDIVVMENVTNVRTRAEYAFFESTLRKLRYTISIHEINAHEYGVPQSRKRLVVLASMFGLPELIAPSPEPNGRPFVEDAIRENLEPLQAGQASRTDPLHRAKGLTPINVRRIRASLQGGTWHDWPKNLLLRCHKKESGKKYVGVYGRMSWSAPSPTITTEFSNLGSGRFGHPEQDRAITPREASLLQSFSMEYDFLEPGLPFSHGRVGRWIGNAFPVKVAKVLALSVGRHVREYA
;
A
#
# COMPACT_ATOMS: atom_id res chain seq x y z
N MET A 1 -30.78 -10.93 -11.37
CA MET A 1 -30.56 -10.89 -9.92
C MET A 1 -29.15 -11.35 -9.66
N PRO A 2 -28.37 -10.72 -8.75
CA PRO A 2 -27.05 -11.26 -8.42
C PRO A 2 -27.22 -12.68 -7.86
N SER A 3 -26.29 -13.58 -8.21
CA SER A 3 -26.27 -14.94 -7.65
C SER A 3 -26.03 -14.87 -6.15
N SER A 4 -26.44 -15.89 -5.41
CA SER A 4 -26.15 -16.00 -3.94
C SER A 4 -24.67 -15.84 -3.64
N ASP A 5 -23.81 -16.16 -4.58
CA ASP A 5 -22.35 -16.19 -4.48
C ASP A 5 -21.65 -14.87 -4.84
N THR A 6 -22.43 -13.82 -5.20
CA THR A 6 -21.83 -12.51 -5.48
C THR A 6 -21.27 -11.91 -4.21
N ILE A 7 -19.99 -11.55 -4.21
CA ILE A 7 -19.30 -10.97 -3.06
C ILE A 7 -19.34 -9.45 -3.19
N TYR A 8 -19.88 -8.79 -2.17
CA TYR A 8 -19.90 -7.34 -2.04
C TYR A 8 -18.96 -6.89 -0.93
N ALA A 9 -18.06 -5.98 -1.23
CA ALA A 9 -17.07 -5.49 -0.27
C ALA A 9 -17.30 -4.02 0.10
N VAL A 10 -17.04 -3.70 1.35
CA VAL A 10 -16.76 -2.34 1.83
C VAL A 10 -15.29 -2.28 2.20
N ASP A 11 -14.58 -1.25 1.70
CA ASP A 11 -13.15 -1.01 1.94
C ASP A 11 -12.98 0.14 2.96
N LEU A 12 -12.52 -0.19 4.17
CA LEU A 12 -12.20 0.79 5.20
C LEU A 12 -10.74 1.22 5.08
N PHE A 13 -10.48 2.51 5.28
CA PHE A 13 -9.15 3.11 5.07
C PHE A 13 -8.68 2.96 3.61
N CYS A 14 -9.60 3.19 2.68
CA CYS A 14 -9.43 2.85 1.27
C CYS A 14 -8.35 3.68 0.55
N GLY A 15 -7.97 4.86 1.08
CA GLY A 15 -6.99 5.75 0.47
C GLY A 15 -7.29 6.00 -1.00
N ALA A 16 -6.24 5.97 -1.84
CA ALA A 16 -6.39 6.13 -3.28
C ALA A 16 -6.91 4.87 -4.03
N GLY A 17 -7.33 3.79 -3.31
CA GLY A 17 -8.07 2.70 -3.89
C GLY A 17 -7.26 1.49 -4.40
N GLY A 18 -6.03 1.28 -3.93
CA GLY A 18 -5.22 0.13 -4.36
C GLY A 18 -5.83 -1.22 -4.00
N LEU A 19 -6.37 -1.38 -2.78
CA LEU A 19 -7.09 -2.59 -2.37
C LEU A 19 -8.36 -2.78 -3.19
N THR A 20 -9.18 -1.73 -3.29
CA THR A 20 -10.41 -1.71 -4.09
C THR A 20 -10.15 -2.10 -5.54
N LYS A 21 -9.11 -1.53 -6.19
CA LYS A 21 -8.75 -1.85 -7.57
C LYS A 21 -8.47 -3.33 -7.76
N GLY A 22 -7.64 -3.92 -6.89
CA GLY A 22 -7.33 -5.34 -6.96
C GLY A 22 -8.55 -6.23 -6.67
N PHE A 23 -9.44 -5.82 -5.78
CA PHE A 23 -10.70 -6.55 -5.51
C PHE A 23 -11.60 -6.57 -6.73
N LEU A 24 -11.80 -5.43 -7.39
CA LEU A 24 -12.58 -5.34 -8.64
C LEU A 24 -11.98 -6.21 -9.74
N GLU A 25 -10.65 -6.18 -9.93
CA GLU A 25 -9.96 -7.03 -10.90
C GLU A 25 -10.02 -8.53 -10.55
N GLY A 26 -10.22 -8.87 -9.30
CA GLY A 26 -10.42 -10.25 -8.82
C GLY A 26 -11.88 -10.71 -8.77
N GLY A 27 -12.82 -9.88 -9.24
CA GLY A 27 -14.24 -10.24 -9.37
C GLY A 27 -15.10 -9.94 -8.14
N ILE A 28 -14.57 -9.24 -7.12
CA ILE A 28 -15.35 -8.76 -5.97
C ILE A 28 -15.95 -7.38 -6.31
N GLN A 29 -17.23 -7.20 -6.03
CA GLN A 29 -17.90 -5.91 -6.21
C GLN A 29 -17.71 -5.02 -4.98
N VAL A 30 -16.86 -3.99 -5.08
CA VAL A 30 -16.70 -3.03 -3.99
C VAL A 30 -17.78 -1.98 -4.10
N VAL A 31 -18.62 -1.88 -3.07
CA VAL A 31 -19.80 -0.98 -3.05
C VAL A 31 -19.48 0.40 -2.49
N ALA A 32 -18.52 0.50 -1.59
CA ALA A 32 -18.03 1.78 -1.07
C ALA A 32 -16.62 1.65 -0.48
N GLY A 33 -15.86 2.74 -0.52
CA GLY A 33 -14.63 2.94 0.23
C GLY A 33 -14.77 4.10 1.21
N PHE A 34 -14.28 3.92 2.42
CA PHE A 34 -14.29 4.92 3.48
C PHE A 34 -12.86 5.37 3.81
N ASP A 35 -12.62 6.65 3.81
CA ASP A 35 -11.35 7.26 4.28
C ASP A 35 -11.61 8.66 4.84
N SER A 36 -10.78 9.11 5.76
CA SER A 36 -10.81 10.46 6.32
C SER A 36 -9.96 11.47 5.53
N ASP A 37 -9.15 11.01 4.56
CA ASP A 37 -8.42 11.88 3.63
C ASP A 37 -9.29 12.15 2.40
N SER A 38 -10.10 13.23 2.47
CA SER A 38 -11.00 13.62 1.37
C SER A 38 -10.28 13.87 0.03
N GLU A 39 -8.98 14.19 0.06
CA GLU A 39 -8.18 14.34 -1.17
C GLU A 39 -8.04 13.03 -1.95
N CYS A 40 -8.28 11.87 -1.31
CA CYS A 40 -8.29 10.55 -1.97
C CYS A 40 -9.52 10.31 -2.86
N ARG A 41 -10.58 11.14 -2.76
CA ARG A 41 -11.84 10.95 -3.49
C ARG A 41 -11.64 10.81 -4.99
N TYR A 42 -10.94 11.79 -5.59
CA TYR A 42 -10.76 11.78 -7.05
C TYR A 42 -10.03 10.51 -7.54
N PRO A 43 -8.80 10.19 -7.08
CA PRO A 43 -8.12 8.99 -7.55
C PRO A 43 -8.89 7.71 -7.21
N TYR A 44 -9.64 7.68 -6.11
CA TYR A 44 -10.46 6.53 -5.76
C TYR A 44 -11.61 6.33 -6.76
N GLU A 45 -12.44 7.36 -6.96
CA GLU A 45 -13.68 7.24 -7.76
C GLU A 45 -13.40 7.13 -9.26
N VAL A 46 -12.44 7.90 -9.80
CA VAL A 46 -12.15 7.90 -11.24
C VAL A 46 -11.64 6.55 -11.72
N ASN A 47 -10.82 5.88 -10.93
CA ASN A 47 -10.20 4.61 -11.31
C ASN A 47 -11.05 3.38 -10.98
N ASN A 48 -11.87 3.45 -9.93
CA ASN A 48 -12.60 2.28 -9.44
C ASN A 48 -14.09 2.30 -9.78
N LYS A 49 -14.62 3.44 -10.20
CA LYS A 49 -16.07 3.64 -10.45
C LYS A 49 -16.92 3.22 -9.25
N THR A 50 -16.35 3.41 -8.06
CA THR A 50 -16.92 3.02 -6.77
C THR A 50 -17.06 4.26 -5.90
N ARG A 51 -18.10 4.31 -5.07
CA ARG A 51 -18.39 5.45 -4.19
C ARG A 51 -17.32 5.63 -3.13
N PHE A 52 -16.74 6.83 -3.04
CA PHE A 52 -15.92 7.26 -1.90
C PHE A 52 -16.79 7.92 -0.83
N VAL A 53 -16.61 7.55 0.42
CA VAL A 53 -17.27 8.15 1.58
C VAL A 53 -16.22 8.81 2.45
N ASP A 54 -16.25 10.14 2.51
CA ASP A 54 -15.40 10.92 3.41
C ASP A 54 -15.89 10.75 4.84
N ALA A 55 -15.21 9.91 5.60
CA ALA A 55 -15.56 9.64 6.99
C ALA A 55 -14.38 9.05 7.77
N ASP A 56 -14.26 9.47 9.02
CA ASP A 56 -13.37 8.84 9.99
C ASP A 56 -14.01 7.54 10.51
N VAL A 57 -13.33 6.42 10.32
CA VAL A 57 -13.78 5.08 10.77
C VAL A 57 -14.07 5.04 12.28
N SER A 58 -13.43 5.90 13.07
CA SER A 58 -13.71 6.01 14.51
C SER A 58 -15.15 6.47 14.81
N ASN A 59 -15.73 7.26 13.92
CA ASN A 59 -17.06 7.85 14.07
C ASN A 59 -18.17 7.08 13.32
N LEU A 60 -17.81 6.09 12.49
CA LEU A 60 -18.78 5.29 11.75
C LEU A 60 -19.60 4.38 12.68
N SER A 61 -20.90 4.27 12.45
CA SER A 61 -21.76 3.24 13.03
C SER A 61 -21.83 2.01 12.12
N GLY A 62 -22.07 0.84 12.71
CA GLY A 62 -22.29 -0.38 11.93
C GLY A 62 -23.46 -0.26 10.95
N LYS A 63 -24.51 0.51 11.31
CA LYS A 63 -25.64 0.76 10.42
C LYS A 63 -25.23 1.48 9.15
N GLN A 64 -24.41 2.54 9.24
CA GLN A 64 -23.92 3.27 8.05
C GLN A 64 -23.13 2.36 7.12
N VAL A 65 -22.34 1.43 7.65
CA VAL A 65 -21.59 0.45 6.85
C VAL A 65 -22.53 -0.63 6.29
N THR A 66 -23.46 -1.13 7.10
CA THR A 66 -24.43 -2.16 6.68
C THR A 66 -25.33 -1.68 5.55
N ASP A 67 -25.77 -0.42 5.61
CA ASP A 67 -26.63 0.20 4.59
C ASP A 67 -25.95 0.31 3.20
N MET A 68 -24.62 0.15 3.12
CA MET A 68 -23.90 0.11 1.83
C MET A 68 -24.05 -1.24 1.14
N PHE A 69 -24.29 -2.32 1.87
CA PHE A 69 -24.40 -3.65 1.29
C PHE A 69 -25.78 -3.87 0.67
N PRO A 70 -25.85 -4.56 -0.47
CA PRO A 70 -27.11 -5.10 -0.99
C PRO A 70 -27.77 -6.05 0.02
N ARG A 71 -29.07 -6.29 -0.16
CA ARG A 71 -29.84 -7.21 0.72
C ARG A 71 -29.42 -8.67 0.58
N SER A 72 -28.86 -9.06 -0.56
CA SER A 72 -28.43 -10.43 -0.87
C SER A 72 -26.96 -10.45 -1.30
N GLY A 73 -26.32 -11.60 -1.21
CA GLY A 73 -24.91 -11.83 -1.53
C GLY A 73 -24.02 -11.85 -0.28
N VAL A 74 -22.77 -12.26 -0.46
CA VAL A 74 -21.77 -12.40 0.59
C VAL A 74 -21.19 -11.04 0.95
N LYS A 75 -21.21 -10.68 2.23
CA LYS A 75 -20.70 -9.41 2.76
C LYS A 75 -19.24 -9.54 3.17
N LEU A 76 -18.37 -8.78 2.55
CA LEU A 76 -16.97 -8.69 2.89
C LEU A 76 -16.65 -7.31 3.47
N LEU A 77 -16.06 -7.26 4.66
CA LEU A 77 -15.53 -6.02 5.24
C LEU A 77 -14.00 -6.08 5.20
N ALA A 78 -13.39 -5.21 4.39
CA ALA A 78 -11.94 -5.13 4.24
C ALA A 78 -11.38 -3.85 4.84
N GLY A 79 -10.07 -3.86 5.16
CA GLY A 79 -9.42 -2.63 5.59
C GLY A 79 -7.91 -2.77 5.78
N CYS A 80 -7.20 -1.71 5.36
CA CYS A 80 -5.77 -1.50 5.58
C CYS A 80 -5.58 -0.43 6.66
N ALA A 81 -5.81 -0.79 7.94
CA ALA A 81 -5.74 0.18 9.02
C ALA A 81 -4.35 0.86 9.07
N PRO A 82 -4.27 2.20 9.29
CA PRO A 82 -3.01 2.93 9.30
C PRO A 82 -1.95 2.31 10.19
N CYS A 83 -0.76 2.07 9.63
CA CYS A 83 0.36 1.40 10.29
C CYS A 83 1.46 2.37 10.78
N GLN A 84 1.32 3.67 10.57
CA GLN A 84 2.36 4.66 10.86
C GLN A 84 2.88 4.60 12.32
N PRO A 85 2.05 4.34 13.34
CA PRO A 85 2.51 4.17 14.71
C PRO A 85 3.35 2.90 14.93
N PHE A 86 3.28 1.93 14.04
CA PHE A 86 3.92 0.61 14.14
C PHE A 86 5.12 0.46 13.21
N SER A 87 5.35 1.42 12.30
CA SER A 87 6.51 1.39 11.40
C SER A 87 7.77 1.94 12.08
N ALA A 88 8.93 1.34 11.81
CA ALA A 88 10.22 1.79 12.34
C ALA A 88 10.62 3.22 11.89
N LEU A 89 9.95 3.79 10.89
CA LEU A 89 10.24 5.09 10.27
C LEU A 89 9.23 6.19 10.64
N GLY A 90 8.16 5.88 11.40
CA GLY A 90 7.11 6.83 11.75
C GLY A 90 7.55 7.88 12.77
N ARG A 91 7.80 9.13 12.35
CA ARG A 91 7.96 10.32 13.20
C ARG A 91 6.78 11.26 13.01
N THR A 92 5.59 10.84 13.43
CA THR A 92 4.43 11.73 13.55
C THR A 92 4.26 12.18 15.01
N GLY A 93 3.61 13.32 15.25
CA GLY A 93 3.41 13.83 16.62
C GLY A 93 2.67 12.82 17.51
N VAL A 94 3.01 12.81 18.80
CA VAL A 94 2.55 11.83 19.80
C VAL A 94 1.02 11.64 19.80
N GLY A 95 0.25 12.73 19.65
CA GLY A 95 -1.23 12.69 19.67
C GLY A 95 -1.82 11.94 18.44
N LYS A 96 -1.30 12.18 17.23
CA LYS A 96 -1.75 11.51 16.01
C LYS A 96 -1.40 10.02 16.04
N GLN A 97 -0.22 9.66 16.53
CA GLN A 97 0.17 8.25 16.69
C GLN A 97 -0.77 7.48 17.64
N GLN A 98 -1.24 8.14 18.69
CA GLN A 98 -2.16 7.51 19.65
C GLN A 98 -3.58 7.34 19.07
N ALA A 99 -4.05 8.28 18.25
CA ALA A 99 -5.33 8.17 17.55
C ALA A 99 -5.27 7.03 16.50
N ASP A 100 -4.24 7.00 15.67
CA ASP A 100 -4.07 5.98 14.63
C ASP A 100 -3.99 4.55 15.19
N ARG A 101 -3.39 4.36 16.37
CA ARG A 101 -3.37 3.05 17.07
C ARG A 101 -4.76 2.52 17.37
N LYS A 102 -5.71 3.39 17.71
CA LYS A 102 -7.08 3.00 18.06
C LYS A 102 -7.91 2.52 16.86
N LEU A 103 -7.49 2.79 15.63
CA LEU A 103 -8.26 2.48 14.43
C LEU A 103 -8.49 0.98 14.25
N LEU A 104 -7.57 0.12 14.70
CA LEU A 104 -7.79 -1.32 14.68
C LEU A 104 -8.88 -1.77 15.68
N PHE A 105 -9.03 -1.08 16.84
CA PHE A 105 -10.16 -1.30 17.75
C PHE A 105 -11.49 -0.90 17.10
N HIS A 106 -11.51 0.22 16.33
CA HIS A 106 -12.71 0.66 15.62
C HIS A 106 -13.08 -0.30 14.49
N PHE A 107 -12.08 -0.86 13.79
CA PHE A 107 -12.34 -1.91 12.82
C PHE A 107 -12.98 -3.14 13.49
N ALA A 108 -12.42 -3.62 14.60
CA ALA A 108 -13.02 -4.73 15.37
C ALA A 108 -14.43 -4.40 15.88
N ARG A 109 -14.70 -3.15 16.28
CA ARG A 109 -16.06 -2.69 16.64
C ARG A 109 -17.02 -2.79 15.47
N LEU A 110 -16.61 -2.29 14.28
CA LEU A 110 -17.47 -2.38 13.10
C LEU A 110 -17.72 -3.83 12.67
N ILE A 111 -16.75 -4.73 12.77
CA ILE A 111 -16.96 -6.17 12.50
C ILE A 111 -18.05 -6.72 13.43
N ARG A 112 -18.04 -6.35 14.72
CA ARG A 112 -19.05 -6.79 15.68
C ARG A 112 -20.43 -6.22 15.37
N GLU A 113 -20.54 -4.99 14.92
CA GLU A 113 -21.80 -4.31 14.59
C GLU A 113 -22.38 -4.74 13.25
N VAL A 114 -21.53 -4.89 12.21
CA VAL A 114 -21.92 -5.23 10.82
C VAL A 114 -22.15 -6.73 10.64
N ARG A 115 -21.34 -7.55 11.31
CA ARG A 115 -21.35 -9.02 11.17
C ARG A 115 -21.18 -9.46 9.72
N PRO A 116 -20.13 -9.02 9.01
CA PRO A 116 -19.88 -9.46 7.64
C PRO A 116 -19.60 -10.97 7.61
N ASP A 117 -19.82 -11.62 6.47
CA ASP A 117 -19.54 -13.04 6.29
C ASP A 117 -18.02 -13.29 6.23
N ILE A 118 -17.28 -12.34 5.65
CA ILE A 118 -15.82 -12.40 5.47
C ILE A 118 -15.17 -11.09 5.92
N VAL A 119 -13.99 -11.22 6.53
CA VAL A 119 -13.12 -10.07 6.89
C VAL A 119 -11.76 -10.24 6.24
N VAL A 120 -11.26 -9.17 5.64
CA VAL A 120 -9.87 -9.06 5.14
C VAL A 120 -9.20 -7.88 5.84
N MET A 121 -8.10 -8.14 6.55
CA MET A 121 -7.29 -7.10 7.18
C MET A 121 -5.85 -7.17 6.72
N GLU A 122 -5.28 -6.04 6.34
CA GLU A 122 -3.86 -5.89 6.04
C GLU A 122 -3.19 -4.93 7.02
N ASN A 123 -1.94 -5.24 7.37
CA ASN A 123 -1.11 -4.35 8.17
C ASN A 123 0.40 -4.70 8.04
N VAL A 124 1.27 -3.93 8.69
CA VAL A 124 2.67 -4.31 8.86
C VAL A 124 2.81 -5.51 9.80
N THR A 125 3.82 -6.37 9.57
CA THR A 125 4.02 -7.61 10.35
C THR A 125 4.17 -7.35 11.85
N ASN A 126 4.79 -6.23 12.24
CA ASN A 126 5.00 -5.86 13.64
C ASN A 126 3.71 -5.57 14.42
N VAL A 127 2.56 -5.42 13.77
CA VAL A 127 1.27 -5.22 14.46
C VAL A 127 0.90 -6.42 15.32
N ARG A 128 1.36 -7.63 14.98
CA ARG A 128 1.09 -8.87 15.75
C ARG A 128 1.54 -8.81 17.21
N THR A 129 2.54 -8.00 17.53
CA THR A 129 3.06 -7.85 18.90
C THR A 129 2.28 -6.82 19.73
N ARG A 130 1.20 -6.24 19.20
CA ARG A 130 0.46 -5.14 19.80
C ARG A 130 -0.85 -5.58 20.42
N ALA A 131 -1.24 -4.88 21.48
CA ALA A 131 -2.52 -5.14 22.18
C ALA A 131 -3.73 -4.92 21.26
N GLU A 132 -3.64 -3.97 20.32
CA GLU A 132 -4.69 -3.66 19.36
C GLU A 132 -4.96 -4.87 18.43
N TYR A 133 -3.90 -5.56 18.00
CA TYR A 133 -4.05 -6.77 17.20
C TYR A 133 -4.63 -7.94 18.01
N ALA A 134 -4.13 -8.14 19.23
CA ALA A 134 -4.67 -9.18 20.12
C ALA A 134 -6.18 -8.97 20.40
N PHE A 135 -6.61 -7.72 20.56
CA PHE A 135 -8.02 -7.37 20.70
C PHE A 135 -8.82 -7.67 19.42
N PHE A 136 -8.30 -7.28 18.25
CA PHE A 136 -8.90 -7.55 16.95
C PHE A 136 -9.09 -9.06 16.73
N GLU A 137 -8.04 -9.85 16.90
CA GLU A 137 -8.10 -11.31 16.75
C GLU A 137 -9.05 -11.97 17.76
N SER A 138 -9.00 -11.55 19.02
CA SER A 138 -9.94 -12.02 20.07
C SER A 138 -11.38 -11.71 19.71
N THR A 139 -11.66 -10.53 19.11
CA THR A 139 -13.01 -10.17 18.66
C THR A 139 -13.49 -11.12 17.57
N LEU A 140 -12.68 -11.41 16.56
CA LEU A 140 -13.04 -12.36 15.50
C LEU A 140 -13.36 -13.75 16.08
N ARG A 141 -12.51 -14.27 16.98
CA ARG A 141 -12.71 -15.58 17.62
C ARG A 141 -14.00 -15.63 18.45
N LYS A 142 -14.29 -14.58 19.25
CA LYS A 142 -15.53 -14.48 20.01
C LYS A 142 -16.78 -14.44 19.12
N LEU A 143 -16.64 -13.90 17.92
CA LEU A 143 -17.68 -13.87 16.91
C LEU A 143 -17.77 -15.14 16.07
N ARG A 144 -16.95 -16.15 16.38
CA ARG A 144 -16.88 -17.49 15.74
C ARG A 144 -16.40 -17.47 14.29
N TYR A 145 -15.56 -16.48 13.91
CA TYR A 145 -14.84 -16.55 12.64
C TYR A 145 -13.73 -17.58 12.72
N THR A 146 -13.58 -18.36 11.65
CA THR A 146 -12.36 -19.12 11.39
C THR A 146 -11.34 -18.21 10.75
N ILE A 147 -10.10 -18.23 11.23
CA ILE A 147 -9.09 -17.21 10.92
C ILE A 147 -7.85 -17.89 10.32
N SER A 148 -7.37 -17.37 9.21
CA SER A 148 -6.02 -17.65 8.70
C SER A 148 -5.17 -16.38 8.69
N ILE A 149 -3.88 -16.52 9.01
CA ILE A 149 -2.94 -15.42 9.20
C ILE A 149 -1.70 -15.69 8.36
N HIS A 150 -1.36 -14.76 7.48
CA HIS A 150 -0.28 -14.91 6.53
C HIS A 150 0.69 -13.72 6.62
N GLU A 151 1.97 -14.01 6.71
CA GLU A 151 3.03 -13.02 6.47
C GLU A 151 3.49 -13.18 5.02
N ILE A 152 3.26 -12.17 4.20
CA ILE A 152 3.54 -12.19 2.77
C ILE A 152 4.62 -11.19 2.40
N ASN A 153 5.35 -11.47 1.32
CA ASN A 153 6.15 -10.49 0.62
C ASN A 153 5.52 -10.23 -0.75
N ALA A 154 5.14 -9.00 -1.05
CA ALA A 154 4.46 -8.63 -2.29
C ALA A 154 5.25 -9.06 -3.55
N HIS A 155 6.58 -9.12 -3.49
CA HIS A 155 7.43 -9.60 -4.57
C HIS A 155 7.11 -11.05 -4.98
N GLU A 156 6.73 -11.89 -4.04
CA GLU A 156 6.35 -13.28 -4.31
C GLU A 156 5.02 -13.40 -5.08
N TYR A 157 4.23 -12.33 -5.07
CA TYR A 157 2.93 -12.21 -5.74
C TYR A 157 2.98 -11.33 -7.01
N GLY A 158 4.15 -11.21 -7.63
CA GLY A 158 4.31 -10.52 -8.91
C GLY A 158 4.33 -8.98 -8.83
N VAL A 159 4.66 -8.43 -7.66
CA VAL A 159 4.90 -6.99 -7.49
C VAL A 159 6.41 -6.72 -7.54
N PRO A 160 6.92 -5.75 -8.32
CA PRO A 160 8.35 -5.44 -8.40
C PRO A 160 8.87 -4.70 -7.16
N GLN A 161 8.42 -5.13 -5.98
CA GLN A 161 8.69 -4.48 -4.70
C GLN A 161 8.81 -5.50 -3.55
N SER A 162 9.86 -5.41 -2.76
CA SER A 162 9.97 -6.12 -1.49
C SER A 162 9.18 -5.38 -0.41
N ARG A 163 7.94 -5.85 -0.18
CA ARG A 163 7.00 -5.28 0.82
C ARG A 163 6.40 -6.40 1.64
N LYS A 164 6.86 -6.52 2.88
CA LYS A 164 6.34 -7.52 3.83
C LYS A 164 5.09 -7.00 4.53
N ARG A 165 4.04 -7.82 4.56
CA ARG A 165 2.75 -7.48 5.19
C ARG A 165 2.15 -8.68 5.91
N LEU A 166 1.39 -8.36 6.95
CA LEU A 166 0.48 -9.28 7.61
C LEU A 166 -0.88 -9.19 6.91
N VAL A 167 -1.40 -10.32 6.49
CA VAL A 167 -2.77 -10.46 5.98
C VAL A 167 -3.54 -11.39 6.90
N VAL A 168 -4.72 -10.96 7.31
CA VAL A 168 -5.68 -11.78 8.07
C VAL A 168 -6.90 -11.98 7.21
N LEU A 169 -7.25 -13.23 6.94
CA LEU A 169 -8.50 -13.64 6.35
C LEU A 169 -9.34 -14.30 7.44
N ALA A 170 -10.59 -13.89 7.59
CA ALA A 170 -11.51 -14.51 8.54
C ALA A 170 -12.88 -14.73 7.88
N SER A 171 -13.49 -15.89 8.12
CA SER A 171 -14.74 -16.30 7.48
C SER A 171 -15.68 -16.98 8.45
N MET A 172 -16.97 -16.77 8.24
CA MET A 172 -18.04 -17.50 8.93
C MET A 172 -18.35 -18.87 8.28
N PHE A 173 -17.85 -19.12 7.07
CA PHE A 173 -18.14 -20.35 6.32
C PHE A 173 -17.16 -21.49 6.60
N GLY A 174 -15.93 -21.19 6.99
CA GLY A 174 -14.86 -22.18 7.20
C GLY A 174 -13.50 -21.53 7.20
N LEU A 175 -12.43 -22.31 7.05
CA LEU A 175 -11.05 -21.80 7.03
C LEU A 175 -10.73 -21.18 5.65
N PRO A 176 -10.59 -19.86 5.57
CA PRO A 176 -10.20 -19.24 4.32
C PRO A 176 -8.69 -19.44 4.08
N GLU A 177 -8.32 -19.87 2.89
CA GLU A 177 -6.92 -20.05 2.50
C GLU A 177 -6.46 -19.00 1.50
N LEU A 178 -5.28 -18.45 1.72
CA LEU A 178 -4.62 -17.59 0.75
C LEU A 178 -4.04 -18.45 -0.37
N ILE A 179 -4.28 -18.04 -1.63
CA ILE A 179 -3.60 -18.64 -2.78
C ILE A 179 -2.10 -18.46 -2.61
N ALA A 180 -1.37 -19.58 -2.65
CA ALA A 180 0.08 -19.57 -2.56
C ALA A 180 0.73 -18.80 -3.73
N PRO A 181 1.88 -18.16 -3.52
CA PRO A 181 2.61 -17.54 -4.61
C PRO A 181 3.07 -18.59 -5.63
N SER A 182 3.21 -18.18 -6.92
CA SER A 182 3.76 -19.08 -7.92
C SER A 182 5.14 -19.60 -7.50
N PRO A 183 5.39 -20.90 -7.60
CA PRO A 183 6.69 -21.48 -7.25
C PRO A 183 7.80 -21.08 -8.23
N GLU A 184 7.46 -20.57 -9.42
CA GLU A 184 8.44 -20.24 -10.44
C GLU A 184 9.19 -18.93 -10.13
N PRO A 185 10.52 -18.97 -9.89
CA PRO A 185 11.32 -17.77 -9.65
C PRO A 185 11.34 -16.82 -10.85
N ASN A 186 11.20 -17.35 -12.07
CA ASN A 186 11.30 -16.60 -13.33
C ASN A 186 10.10 -15.69 -13.64
N GLY A 187 9.04 -15.74 -12.82
CA GLY A 187 7.87 -14.86 -12.95
C GLY A 187 7.85 -13.69 -11.97
N ARG A 188 8.91 -13.47 -11.18
CA ARG A 188 8.97 -12.38 -10.21
C ARG A 188 9.60 -11.14 -10.82
N PRO A 189 8.83 -10.04 -10.99
CA PRO A 189 9.33 -8.86 -11.67
C PRO A 189 10.32 -8.08 -10.78
N PHE A 190 11.31 -7.50 -11.43
CA PHE A 190 12.26 -6.56 -10.84
C PHE A 190 11.92 -5.10 -11.21
N VAL A 191 12.73 -4.17 -10.77
CA VAL A 191 12.57 -2.75 -11.08
C VAL A 191 12.58 -2.51 -12.58
N GLU A 192 13.45 -3.22 -13.34
CA GLU A 192 13.54 -3.07 -14.79
C GLU A 192 12.22 -3.40 -15.51
N ASP A 193 11.54 -4.47 -15.11
CA ASP A 193 10.29 -4.89 -15.74
C ASP A 193 9.16 -3.85 -15.58
N ALA A 194 9.24 -3.02 -14.54
CA ALA A 194 8.23 -2.03 -14.25
C ALA A 194 8.49 -0.67 -14.89
N ILE A 195 9.75 -0.20 -14.91
CA ILE A 195 10.01 1.22 -15.20
C ILE A 195 11.07 1.47 -16.29
N ARG A 196 11.78 0.44 -16.79
CA ARG A 196 12.91 0.66 -17.69
C ARG A 196 12.50 1.15 -19.08
N GLU A 197 11.51 0.50 -19.69
CA GLU A 197 11.13 0.75 -21.09
C GLU A 197 9.93 1.66 -21.26
N ASN A 198 9.16 1.87 -20.18
CA ASN A 198 7.85 2.52 -20.27
C ASN A 198 7.89 4.04 -20.07
N LEU A 199 9.02 4.60 -19.67
CA LEU A 199 9.09 5.99 -19.22
C LEU A 199 10.31 6.72 -19.84
N GLU A 200 10.07 7.95 -20.29
CA GLU A 200 11.14 8.79 -20.80
C GLU A 200 12.18 9.14 -19.71
N PRO A 201 13.46 9.30 -20.06
CA PRO A 201 14.46 9.70 -19.08
C PRO A 201 14.25 11.16 -18.65
N LEU A 202 14.40 11.43 -17.34
CA LEU A 202 14.29 12.76 -16.75
C LEU A 202 15.54 13.13 -15.96
N GLN A 203 15.83 14.41 -15.88
CA GLN A 203 16.78 14.96 -14.90
C GLN A 203 16.05 15.37 -13.61
N ALA A 204 16.81 15.54 -12.52
CA ALA A 204 16.25 16.07 -11.27
C ALA A 204 15.60 17.45 -11.50
N GLY A 205 14.36 17.62 -11.08
CA GLY A 205 13.57 18.83 -11.28
C GLY A 205 12.79 18.88 -12.59
N GLN A 206 12.96 17.92 -13.50
CA GLN A 206 12.21 17.86 -14.75
C GLN A 206 10.86 17.14 -14.57
N ALA A 207 9.93 17.45 -15.47
CA ALA A 207 8.66 16.78 -15.62
C ALA A 207 8.46 16.33 -17.07
N SER A 208 7.83 15.19 -17.25
CA SER A 208 7.36 14.72 -18.56
C SER A 208 6.35 15.69 -19.15
N ARG A 209 6.32 15.74 -20.47
CA ARG A 209 5.32 16.53 -21.22
C ARG A 209 4.04 15.74 -21.49
N THR A 210 4.12 14.41 -21.44
CA THR A 210 3.02 13.49 -21.79
C THR A 210 2.40 12.83 -20.57
N ASP A 211 3.15 12.67 -19.47
CA ASP A 211 2.64 12.08 -18.22
C ASP A 211 2.88 13.05 -17.04
N PRO A 212 1.85 13.75 -16.58
CA PRO A 212 1.97 14.72 -15.49
C PRO A 212 2.37 14.10 -14.14
N LEU A 213 2.22 12.78 -13.97
CA LEU A 213 2.66 12.04 -12.80
C LEU A 213 4.17 11.70 -12.88
N HIS A 214 4.74 11.64 -14.08
CA HIS A 214 6.16 11.39 -14.29
C HIS A 214 6.97 12.69 -14.13
N ARG A 215 7.17 13.07 -12.87
CA ARG A 215 7.82 14.33 -12.47
C ARG A 215 8.87 14.07 -11.40
N ALA A 216 10.12 14.38 -11.74
CA ALA A 216 11.26 14.22 -10.83
C ALA A 216 11.34 15.39 -9.84
N LYS A 217 11.54 15.12 -8.56
CA LYS A 217 11.82 16.14 -7.57
C LYS A 217 13.22 16.74 -7.78
N GLY A 218 13.36 18.05 -7.61
CA GLY A 218 14.63 18.75 -7.68
C GLY A 218 15.61 18.29 -6.58
N LEU A 219 16.90 18.29 -6.89
CA LEU A 219 17.97 17.97 -5.96
C LEU A 219 18.88 19.19 -5.76
N THR A 220 19.39 19.36 -4.54
CA THR A 220 20.45 20.31 -4.27
C THR A 220 21.76 19.85 -4.94
N PRO A 221 22.71 20.76 -5.30
CA PRO A 221 23.97 20.39 -5.94
C PRO A 221 24.75 19.30 -5.19
N ILE A 222 24.72 19.34 -3.86
CA ILE A 222 25.39 18.31 -3.05
C ILE A 222 24.71 16.94 -3.18
N ASN A 223 23.37 16.88 -3.28
CA ASN A 223 22.64 15.64 -3.46
C ASN A 223 22.79 15.07 -4.86
N VAL A 224 22.95 15.90 -5.89
CA VAL A 224 23.36 15.46 -7.23
C VAL A 224 24.74 14.78 -7.18
N ARG A 225 25.72 15.37 -6.49
CA ARG A 225 27.03 14.75 -6.29
C ARG A 225 26.95 13.42 -5.54
N ARG A 226 26.08 13.33 -4.54
CA ARG A 226 25.85 12.11 -3.76
C ARG A 226 25.27 10.99 -4.60
N ILE A 227 24.20 11.27 -5.35
CA ILE A 227 23.57 10.24 -6.18
C ILE A 227 24.51 9.76 -7.30
N ARG A 228 25.32 10.64 -7.88
CA ARG A 228 26.37 10.26 -8.84
C ARG A 228 27.44 9.34 -8.26
N ALA A 229 27.78 9.54 -7.00
CA ALA A 229 28.73 8.70 -6.29
C ALA A 229 28.16 7.36 -5.82
N SER A 230 26.82 7.18 -5.88
CA SER A 230 26.18 5.92 -5.53
C SER A 230 26.17 4.97 -6.73
N LEU A 231 26.69 3.76 -6.55
CA LEU A 231 26.59 2.69 -7.53
C LEU A 231 25.16 2.17 -7.65
N GLN A 232 24.83 1.48 -8.75
CA GLN A 232 23.56 0.78 -8.89
C GLN A 232 23.42 -0.27 -7.79
N GLY A 233 22.30 -0.26 -7.06
CA GLY A 233 22.10 -1.08 -5.86
C GLY A 233 22.90 -0.63 -4.64
N GLY A 234 23.80 0.37 -4.79
CA GLY A 234 24.67 0.87 -3.75
C GLY A 234 24.03 1.87 -2.78
N THR A 235 24.86 2.40 -1.89
CA THR A 235 24.42 3.28 -0.81
C THR A 235 25.46 4.39 -0.53
N TRP A 236 25.26 5.15 0.54
CA TRP A 236 26.24 6.14 0.98
C TRP A 236 27.60 5.54 1.44
N HIS A 237 27.71 4.23 1.56
CA HIS A 237 28.99 3.54 1.79
C HIS A 237 29.95 3.67 0.59
N ASP A 238 29.42 3.84 -0.61
CA ASP A 238 30.20 4.02 -1.84
C ASP A 238 30.80 5.43 -1.96
N TRP A 239 30.40 6.36 -1.08
CA TRP A 239 30.75 7.76 -1.22
C TRP A 239 32.14 8.10 -0.69
N PRO A 240 32.84 9.02 -1.34
CA PRO A 240 34.04 9.61 -0.78
C PRO A 240 33.71 10.37 0.52
N LYS A 241 34.66 10.42 1.44
CA LYS A 241 34.49 10.97 2.82
C LYS A 241 33.88 12.38 2.86
N ASN A 242 34.16 13.23 1.86
CA ASN A 242 33.68 14.61 1.78
C ASN A 242 32.18 14.72 1.41
N LEU A 243 31.53 13.65 0.95
CA LEU A 243 30.09 13.60 0.68
C LEU A 243 29.27 13.05 1.85
N LEU A 244 29.92 12.46 2.85
CA LEU A 244 29.25 11.90 4.02
C LEU A 244 28.58 12.98 4.86
N LEU A 245 27.38 12.67 5.32
CA LEU A 245 26.65 13.48 6.29
C LEU A 245 27.22 13.30 7.72
N ARG A 246 26.98 14.27 8.59
CA ARG A 246 27.38 14.16 10.01
C ARG A 246 26.79 12.93 10.69
N CYS A 247 25.54 12.55 10.34
CA CYS A 247 24.87 11.36 10.88
C CYS A 247 25.56 10.07 10.45
N HIS A 248 26.10 9.97 9.22
CA HIS A 248 26.80 8.77 8.73
C HIS A 248 28.10 8.48 9.53
N LYS A 249 28.66 9.50 10.16
CA LYS A 249 29.88 9.39 11.00
C LYS A 249 29.57 8.92 12.42
N LYS A 250 28.27 8.86 12.82
CA LYS A 250 27.84 8.41 14.13
C LYS A 250 27.40 6.95 14.10
N GLU A 251 27.64 6.21 15.19
CA GLU A 251 27.20 4.80 15.30
C GLU A 251 25.68 4.63 15.06
N SER A 252 24.88 5.58 15.55
CA SER A 252 23.43 5.56 15.32
C SER A 252 23.04 5.69 13.83
N GLY A 253 23.83 6.39 13.03
CA GLY A 253 23.58 6.60 11.61
C GLY A 253 23.99 5.40 10.74
N LYS A 254 24.94 4.61 11.19
CA LYS A 254 25.42 3.41 10.47
C LYS A 254 24.32 2.36 10.27
N LYS A 255 23.28 2.37 11.12
CA LYS A 255 22.12 1.46 11.03
C LYS A 255 21.20 1.76 9.83
N TYR A 256 21.24 2.96 9.26
CA TYR A 256 20.40 3.40 8.15
C TYR A 256 21.12 3.29 6.80
N VAL A 257 21.51 2.09 6.43
CA VAL A 257 22.32 1.83 5.23
C VAL A 257 21.56 2.20 3.93
N GLY A 258 20.25 2.04 3.88
CA GLY A 258 19.48 2.23 2.65
C GLY A 258 19.23 3.69 2.24
N VAL A 259 19.42 4.68 3.14
CA VAL A 259 19.17 6.10 2.82
C VAL A 259 20.14 6.61 1.76
N TYR A 260 19.67 7.49 0.87
CA TYR A 260 20.40 7.98 -0.28
C TYR A 260 20.91 6.90 -1.26
N GLY A 261 20.43 5.66 -1.12
CA GLY A 261 20.82 4.55 -1.99
C GLY A 261 20.14 4.64 -3.35
N ARG A 262 20.80 4.03 -4.34
CA ARG A 262 20.28 3.83 -5.69
C ARG A 262 19.68 2.43 -5.81
N MET A 263 18.51 2.29 -6.43
CA MET A 263 17.94 0.96 -6.72
C MET A 263 18.79 0.21 -7.74
N SER A 264 18.56 -1.10 -7.85
CA SER A 264 19.12 -1.95 -8.92
C SER A 264 18.03 -2.32 -9.91
N TRP A 265 18.38 -2.43 -11.19
CA TRP A 265 17.49 -2.96 -12.23
C TRP A 265 17.08 -4.41 -11.95
N SER A 266 18.05 -5.25 -11.59
CA SER A 266 17.91 -6.69 -11.37
C SER A 266 17.50 -7.09 -9.95
N ALA A 267 16.78 -6.21 -9.25
CA ALA A 267 16.26 -6.50 -7.92
C ALA A 267 14.87 -5.86 -7.72
N PRO A 268 14.04 -6.36 -6.80
CA PRO A 268 12.82 -5.66 -6.42
C PRO A 268 13.15 -4.33 -5.74
N SER A 269 12.29 -3.33 -5.94
CA SER A 269 12.41 -2.07 -5.20
C SER A 269 12.27 -2.30 -3.69
N PRO A 270 12.83 -1.43 -2.85
CA PRO A 270 12.45 -1.43 -1.44
C PRO A 270 10.97 -1.07 -1.28
N THR A 271 10.43 -1.28 -0.08
CA THR A 271 9.07 -0.83 0.25
C THR A 271 8.89 0.65 -0.09
N ILE A 272 8.00 0.96 -1.03
CA ILE A 272 7.64 2.33 -1.38
C ILE A 272 6.92 2.97 -0.18
N THR A 273 7.49 4.06 0.33
CA THR A 273 6.95 4.84 1.46
C THR A 273 6.39 6.17 0.96
N THR A 274 5.74 6.93 1.83
CA THR A 274 5.16 8.24 1.47
C THR A 274 6.20 9.29 1.02
N GLU A 275 7.48 9.07 1.35
CA GLU A 275 8.59 9.99 1.09
C GLU A 275 9.56 9.49 -0.01
N PHE A 276 9.12 8.59 -0.89
CA PHE A 276 9.97 7.98 -1.93
C PHE A 276 10.64 9.00 -2.88
N SER A 277 10.08 10.18 -3.05
CA SER A 277 10.69 11.26 -3.85
C SER A 277 11.88 11.94 -3.17
N ASN A 278 12.21 11.58 -1.92
CA ASN A 278 13.33 12.13 -1.17
C ASN A 278 14.45 11.08 -1.04
N LEU A 279 15.64 11.35 -1.58
CA LEU A 279 16.80 10.43 -1.47
C LEU A 279 17.17 10.09 -0.03
N GLY A 280 16.99 11.04 0.90
CA GLY A 280 17.34 10.86 2.30
C GLY A 280 16.38 9.96 3.10
N SER A 281 15.27 9.52 2.52
CA SER A 281 14.25 8.72 3.21
C SER A 281 14.34 7.22 2.91
N GLY A 282 15.20 6.80 1.98
CA GLY A 282 15.37 5.40 1.63
C GLY A 282 16.26 5.19 0.42
N ARG A 283 16.25 3.96 -0.12
CA ARG A 283 16.96 3.60 -1.36
C ARG A 283 16.04 3.90 -2.55
N PHE A 284 15.75 5.18 -2.77
CA PHE A 284 14.83 5.64 -3.81
C PHE A 284 15.50 6.35 -4.98
N GLY A 285 16.85 6.29 -5.08
CA GLY A 285 17.55 6.73 -6.27
C GLY A 285 17.22 5.85 -7.47
N HIS A 286 16.91 6.48 -8.62
CA HIS A 286 16.71 5.76 -9.87
C HIS A 286 17.98 4.94 -10.23
N PRO A 287 17.88 3.73 -10.79
CA PRO A 287 19.03 2.88 -11.05
C PRO A 287 20.14 3.52 -11.87
N GLU A 288 19.82 4.36 -12.85
CA GLU A 288 20.77 5.02 -13.76
C GLU A 288 20.75 6.54 -13.69
N GLN A 289 19.57 7.16 -13.55
CA GLN A 289 19.40 8.61 -13.64
C GLN A 289 19.74 9.28 -12.30
N ASP A 290 20.32 10.48 -12.35
CA ASP A 290 20.79 11.20 -11.15
C ASP A 290 19.65 11.92 -10.40
N ARG A 291 18.64 11.16 -9.98
CA ARG A 291 17.43 11.63 -9.29
C ARG A 291 16.81 10.56 -8.41
N ALA A 292 15.88 10.94 -7.57
CA ALA A 292 14.95 9.99 -6.96
C ALA A 292 13.92 9.51 -7.99
N ILE A 293 13.24 8.40 -7.69
CA ILE A 293 12.12 7.94 -8.51
C ILE A 293 10.97 8.95 -8.50
N THR A 294 10.23 8.97 -9.61
CA THR A 294 9.04 9.80 -9.78
C THR A 294 7.81 9.13 -9.18
N PRO A 295 6.71 9.87 -9.00
CA PRO A 295 5.43 9.28 -8.62
C PRO A 295 4.91 8.23 -9.61
N ARG A 296 5.10 8.40 -10.91
CA ARG A 296 4.73 7.38 -11.91
C ARG A 296 5.52 6.09 -11.71
N GLU A 297 6.82 6.19 -11.57
CA GLU A 297 7.68 5.03 -11.28
C GLU A 297 7.26 4.33 -9.98
N ALA A 298 6.99 5.10 -8.92
CA ALA A 298 6.54 4.55 -7.65
C ALA A 298 5.17 3.85 -7.76
N SER A 299 4.23 4.38 -8.55
CA SER A 299 2.92 3.77 -8.76
C SER A 299 3.03 2.43 -9.50
N LEU A 300 3.89 2.34 -10.52
CA LEU A 300 4.16 1.09 -11.24
C LEU A 300 4.84 0.05 -10.33
N LEU A 301 5.77 0.48 -9.47
CA LEU A 301 6.41 -0.38 -8.47
C LEU A 301 5.41 -0.87 -7.39
N GLN A 302 4.29 -0.17 -7.19
CA GLN A 302 3.14 -0.61 -6.38
C GLN A 302 2.11 -1.40 -7.18
N SER A 303 2.43 -1.74 -8.44
CA SER A 303 1.57 -2.46 -9.38
C SER A 303 0.27 -1.76 -9.78
N PHE A 304 0.19 -0.43 -9.69
CA PHE A 304 -0.83 0.32 -10.41
C PHE A 304 -0.54 0.29 -11.92
N SER A 305 -1.57 0.37 -12.75
CA SER A 305 -1.40 0.48 -14.21
C SER A 305 -0.94 1.90 -14.64
N MET A 306 -0.47 2.02 -15.88
CA MET A 306 -0.11 3.33 -16.46
C MET A 306 -1.29 4.29 -16.52
N GLU A 307 -2.49 3.76 -16.70
CA GLU A 307 -3.75 4.53 -16.82
C GLU A 307 -4.33 4.94 -15.46
N TYR A 308 -3.73 4.48 -14.34
CA TYR A 308 -4.24 4.86 -13.03
C TYR A 308 -4.02 6.36 -12.78
N ASP A 309 -5.12 7.10 -12.68
CA ASP A 309 -5.11 8.55 -12.57
C ASP A 309 -5.13 8.99 -11.10
N PHE A 310 -4.07 9.70 -10.71
CA PHE A 310 -3.94 10.26 -9.36
C PHE A 310 -4.20 11.77 -9.32
N LEU A 311 -4.30 12.42 -10.49
CA LEU A 311 -4.24 13.88 -10.57
C LEU A 311 -5.59 14.47 -10.99
N GLU A 312 -6.30 15.05 -10.04
CA GLU A 312 -7.52 15.77 -10.33
C GLU A 312 -7.25 16.99 -11.24
N PRO A 313 -7.98 17.10 -12.37
CA PRO A 313 -7.84 18.25 -13.27
C PRO A 313 -8.00 19.58 -12.54
N GLY A 314 -7.06 20.50 -12.77
CA GLY A 314 -7.07 21.82 -12.14
C GLY A 314 -6.45 21.87 -10.73
N LEU A 315 -6.21 20.73 -10.09
CA LEU A 315 -5.57 20.70 -8.77
C LEU A 315 -4.04 20.80 -8.90
N PRO A 316 -3.36 21.76 -8.23
CA PRO A 316 -1.91 21.88 -8.29
C PRO A 316 -1.19 20.59 -7.86
N PHE A 317 -0.15 20.20 -8.61
CA PHE A 317 0.64 19.01 -8.29
C PHE A 317 1.38 19.17 -6.95
N SER A 318 1.41 18.09 -6.15
CA SER A 318 2.16 18.02 -4.89
C SER A 318 2.82 16.66 -4.71
N HIS A 319 4.16 16.63 -4.65
CA HIS A 319 4.89 15.39 -4.34
C HIS A 319 4.48 14.78 -2.99
N GLY A 320 4.19 15.60 -1.99
CA GLY A 320 3.78 15.11 -0.67
C GLY A 320 2.42 14.43 -0.69
N ARG A 321 1.43 15.03 -1.37
CA ARG A 321 0.09 14.48 -1.51
C ARG A 321 0.11 13.16 -2.30
N VAL A 322 0.68 13.17 -3.49
CA VAL A 322 0.77 11.97 -4.33
C VAL A 322 1.65 10.89 -3.68
N GLY A 323 2.72 11.31 -3.02
CA GLY A 323 3.58 10.40 -2.25
C GLY A 323 2.83 9.68 -1.14
N ARG A 324 1.93 10.39 -0.43
CA ARG A 324 1.07 9.82 0.60
C ARG A 324 0.11 8.78 0.00
N TRP A 325 -0.56 9.09 -1.10
CA TRP A 325 -1.49 8.19 -1.76
C TRP A 325 -0.82 6.90 -2.25
N ILE A 326 0.30 7.01 -2.95
CA ILE A 326 1.02 5.85 -3.49
C ILE A 326 1.72 5.05 -2.38
N GLY A 327 2.39 5.73 -1.45
CA GLY A 327 3.16 5.05 -0.40
C GLY A 327 2.30 4.29 0.62
N ASN A 328 1.10 4.80 0.92
CA ASN A 328 0.13 4.14 1.81
C ASN A 328 -0.65 3.03 1.10
N ALA A 329 -0.72 3.03 -0.22
CA ALA A 329 -1.52 2.06 -0.94
C ALA A 329 -1.08 0.61 -0.71
N PHE A 330 -2.05 -0.27 -0.70
CA PHE A 330 -1.82 -1.71 -0.80
C PHE A 330 -1.61 -2.09 -2.29
N PRO A 331 -0.61 -2.95 -2.62
CA PRO A 331 -0.32 -3.30 -4.01
C PRO A 331 -1.50 -3.98 -4.71
N VAL A 332 -1.87 -3.47 -5.89
CA VAL A 332 -3.06 -3.93 -6.64
C VAL A 332 -3.00 -5.42 -6.95
N LYS A 333 -1.84 -5.94 -7.40
CA LYS A 333 -1.68 -7.37 -7.71
C LYS A 333 -1.90 -8.27 -6.49
N VAL A 334 -1.41 -7.88 -5.32
CA VAL A 334 -1.65 -8.65 -4.09
C VAL A 334 -3.13 -8.61 -3.71
N ALA A 335 -3.76 -7.44 -3.81
CA ALA A 335 -5.21 -7.29 -3.57
C ALA A 335 -6.05 -8.18 -4.49
N LYS A 336 -5.65 -8.31 -5.76
CA LYS A 336 -6.28 -9.23 -6.71
C LYS A 336 -6.15 -10.70 -6.25
N VAL A 337 -5.00 -11.11 -5.75
CA VAL A 337 -4.81 -12.47 -5.21
C VAL A 337 -5.69 -12.70 -3.98
N LEU A 338 -5.83 -11.70 -3.09
CA LEU A 338 -6.77 -11.77 -1.97
C LEU A 338 -8.20 -11.97 -2.45
N ALA A 339 -8.62 -11.21 -3.47
CA ALA A 339 -9.96 -11.34 -4.04
C ALA A 339 -10.20 -12.74 -4.64
N LEU A 340 -9.25 -13.26 -5.40
CA LEU A 340 -9.32 -14.61 -5.97
C LEU A 340 -9.36 -15.69 -4.87
N SER A 341 -8.61 -15.50 -3.77
CA SER A 341 -8.61 -16.40 -2.62
C SER A 341 -9.97 -16.42 -1.94
N VAL A 342 -10.56 -15.25 -1.70
CA VAL A 342 -11.91 -15.11 -1.13
C VAL A 342 -12.96 -15.70 -2.08
N GLY A 343 -12.86 -15.42 -3.39
CA GLY A 343 -13.79 -15.96 -4.38
C GLY A 343 -13.75 -17.48 -4.46
N ARG A 344 -12.55 -18.09 -4.36
CA ARG A 344 -12.41 -19.56 -4.27
C ARG A 344 -13.08 -20.08 -3.00
N HIS A 345 -12.78 -19.49 -1.85
CA HIS A 345 -13.35 -19.89 -0.57
C HIS A 345 -14.88 -19.83 -0.55
N VAL A 346 -15.48 -18.76 -1.08
CA VAL A 346 -16.96 -18.64 -1.15
C VAL A 346 -17.56 -19.76 -2.00
N ARG A 347 -16.98 -20.06 -3.17
CA ARG A 347 -17.47 -21.16 -4.02
C ARG A 347 -17.37 -22.55 -3.42
N GLU A 348 -16.44 -22.75 -2.45
CA GLU A 348 -16.27 -24.04 -1.76
C GLU A 348 -17.22 -24.23 -0.59
N TYR A 349 -17.70 -23.15 0.05
CA TYR A 349 -18.39 -23.22 1.33
C TYR A 349 -19.72 -22.46 1.42
N ALA A 350 -20.05 -21.59 0.46
CA ALA A 350 -21.30 -20.85 0.39
C ALA A 350 -22.22 -21.45 -0.68
#